data_32f6164ca6883720b3b7d19f72320a33
#
_entry.id   32f6164ca6883720b3b7d19f72320a33
#
_cell.length_a   1.000
_cell.length_b   1.000
_cell.length_c   1.000
_cell.angle_alpha   90.00
_cell.angle_beta   90.00
_cell.angle_gamma   90.00
#
_symmetry.space_group_name_H-M   'P 1'
#
loop_
_entity.id
_entity.type
_entity.pdbx_description
1 polymer ?
#
loop_
_entity_poly.entity_id
_entity_poly.type
_entity_poly.pdbx_seq_one_letter_code
_entity_poly.pdbx_strand_id
1 'polypeptide(L)'
;MIRRADKILVFDLELTCWDGTVPDGMNSEIIQVGWCFINPKTGERTGRNALYVKPVTSSISAYCTDLTGITPSDVRRGQTLPIISSRMINMGIKQYVSACYGDDWDCISKECAYANCDMFLSDEYINVATLTKLAFNSYKNVGLRRAVESFGLTWEGQEHSADWDAWNTAGLLGAMLTSDWRKLVL
;
A
#
# COMPACT_ATOMS: atom_id res chain seq x y z
N MET A 1 1.15 -19.74 18.62
CA MET A 1 0.54 -18.64 19.39
C MET A 1 -0.35 -17.88 18.42
N ILE A 2 -1.66 -17.79 18.63
CA ILE A 2 -2.55 -17.03 17.76
C ILE A 2 -2.18 -15.55 17.95
N ARG A 3 -1.64 -14.91 16.91
CA ARG A 3 -1.40 -13.46 16.92
C ARG A 3 -2.76 -12.78 17.07
N ARG A 4 -2.89 -11.89 18.03
CA ARG A 4 -4.12 -11.12 18.19
C ARG A 4 -4.21 -10.14 17.03
N ALA A 5 -5.21 -10.33 16.18
CA ALA A 5 -5.54 -9.37 15.12
C ALA A 5 -6.37 -8.21 15.70
N ASP A 6 -5.85 -7.58 16.77
CA ASP A 6 -6.49 -6.37 17.32
C ASP A 6 -6.26 -5.16 16.39
N LYS A 7 -5.25 -5.25 15.54
CA LYS A 7 -4.93 -4.28 14.49
C LYS A 7 -4.37 -5.02 13.27
N ILE A 8 -4.76 -4.59 12.09
CA ILE A 8 -4.16 -4.96 10.81
C ILE A 8 -3.41 -3.74 10.30
N LEU A 9 -2.17 -3.93 9.87
CA LEU A 9 -1.42 -2.91 9.15
C LEU A 9 -1.90 -2.90 7.70
N VAL A 10 -2.38 -1.78 7.22
CA VAL A 10 -2.70 -1.60 5.80
C VAL A 10 -1.64 -0.68 5.20
N PHE A 11 -1.06 -1.09 4.08
CA PHE A 11 0.02 -0.36 3.43
C PHE A 11 -0.20 -0.27 1.92
N ASP A 12 0.47 0.66 1.30
CA ASP A 12 0.51 0.90 -0.13
C ASP A 12 1.87 1.46 -0.53
N LEU A 13 2.24 1.35 -1.80
CA LEU A 13 3.52 1.77 -2.34
C LEU A 13 3.34 2.68 -3.54
N GLU A 14 4.15 3.75 -3.63
CA GLU A 14 4.37 4.45 -4.89
C GLU A 14 5.73 4.08 -5.47
N LEU A 15 5.76 3.94 -6.79
CA LEU A 15 6.96 3.54 -7.51
C LEU A 15 7.32 4.57 -8.58
N THR A 16 8.60 4.60 -8.97
CA THR A 16 9.00 5.33 -10.17
C THR A 16 8.25 4.79 -11.39
N CYS A 17 7.70 5.69 -12.18
CA CYS A 17 6.93 5.33 -13.37
C CYS A 17 7.15 6.34 -14.52
N TRP A 18 6.78 5.92 -15.73
CA TRP A 18 6.98 6.70 -16.96
C TRP A 18 5.77 6.57 -17.87
N ASP A 19 5.55 7.59 -18.69
CA ASP A 19 4.56 7.51 -19.78
C ASP A 19 5.16 6.68 -20.93
N GLY A 20 4.73 5.42 -21.02
CA GLY A 20 5.20 4.48 -22.04
C GLY A 20 6.32 3.54 -21.55
N THR A 21 7.45 3.53 -22.24
CA THR A 21 8.56 2.58 -21.95
C THR A 21 9.45 3.06 -20.82
N VAL A 22 9.91 2.10 -20.01
CA VAL A 22 10.94 2.36 -19.00
C VAL A 22 12.25 2.74 -19.71
N PRO A 23 12.92 3.85 -19.34
CA PRO A 23 14.18 4.23 -19.94
C PRO A 23 15.28 3.21 -19.70
N ASP A 24 16.24 3.11 -20.63
CA ASP A 24 17.37 2.19 -20.52
C ASP A 24 18.13 2.39 -19.20
N GLY A 25 18.42 1.29 -18.52
CA GLY A 25 19.15 1.28 -17.26
C GLY A 25 18.31 1.69 -16.04
N MET A 26 17.03 1.98 -16.21
CA MET A 26 16.08 2.26 -15.11
C MET A 26 15.14 1.07 -14.87
N ASN A 27 14.55 1.03 -13.70
CA ASN A 27 13.52 0.07 -13.30
C ASN A 27 12.52 0.75 -12.37
N SER A 28 11.37 0.12 -12.17
CA SER A 28 10.42 0.61 -11.20
C SER A 28 10.96 0.37 -9.79
N GLU A 29 11.20 1.44 -9.03
CA GLU A 29 11.73 1.43 -7.65
C GLU A 29 10.75 2.12 -6.72
N ILE A 30 10.65 1.63 -5.48
CA ILE A 30 9.79 2.23 -4.46
C ILE A 30 10.28 3.64 -4.12
N ILE A 31 9.36 4.60 -4.11
CA ILE A 31 9.61 6.02 -3.78
C ILE A 31 8.78 6.52 -2.60
N GLN A 32 7.72 5.81 -2.23
CA GLN A 32 6.95 6.06 -1.02
C GLN A 32 6.41 4.75 -0.45
N VAL A 33 6.45 4.62 0.87
CA VAL A 33 5.75 3.60 1.64
C VAL A 33 4.74 4.31 2.52
N GLY A 34 3.46 4.08 2.27
CA GLY A 34 2.36 4.60 3.06
C GLY A 34 1.72 3.51 3.91
N TRP A 35 1.20 3.86 5.08
CA TRP A 35 0.49 2.88 5.92
C TRP A 35 -0.49 3.53 6.88
N CYS A 36 -1.42 2.72 7.35
CA CYS A 36 -2.27 3.00 8.50
C CYS A 36 -2.60 1.70 9.22
N PHE A 37 -3.33 1.80 10.31
CA PHE A 37 -3.86 0.65 11.04
C PHE A 37 -5.38 0.65 10.99
N ILE A 38 -5.97 -0.54 10.95
CA ILE A 38 -7.41 -0.75 11.11
C ILE A 38 -7.68 -1.72 12.25
N ASN A 39 -8.70 -1.42 13.05
CA ASN A 39 -9.29 -2.37 13.99
C ASN A 39 -10.29 -3.24 13.24
N PRO A 40 -10.03 -4.56 13.07
CA PRO A 40 -10.90 -5.42 12.27
C PRO A 40 -12.29 -5.65 12.86
N LYS A 41 -12.50 -5.31 14.15
CA LYS A 41 -13.80 -5.46 14.81
C LYS A 41 -14.69 -4.23 14.68
N THR A 42 -14.09 -3.04 14.69
CA THR A 42 -14.83 -1.78 14.68
C THR A 42 -14.77 -1.04 13.34
N GLY A 43 -13.80 -1.39 12.46
CA GLY A 43 -13.52 -0.65 11.23
C GLY A 43 -12.79 0.69 11.48
N GLU A 44 -12.43 1.01 12.72
CA GLU A 44 -11.72 2.25 13.05
C GLU A 44 -10.31 2.25 12.46
N ARG A 45 -9.97 3.31 11.75
CA ARG A 45 -8.66 3.54 11.12
C ARG A 45 -7.86 4.54 11.96
N THR A 46 -6.56 4.29 12.11
CA THR A 46 -5.65 5.14 12.90
C THR A 46 -4.24 5.18 12.31
N GLY A 47 -3.48 6.19 12.65
CA GLY A 47 -2.02 6.22 12.43
C GLY A 47 -1.62 6.28 10.95
N ARG A 48 -2.38 7.01 10.10
CA ARG A 48 -1.99 7.26 8.70
C ARG A 48 -0.64 7.98 8.67
N ASN A 49 0.28 7.45 7.89
CA ASN A 49 1.65 7.96 7.77
C ASN A 49 2.30 7.53 6.45
N ALA A 50 3.36 8.23 6.04
CA ALA A 50 4.19 7.84 4.90
C ALA A 50 5.67 8.17 5.12
N LEU A 51 6.53 7.44 4.41
CA LEU A 51 7.96 7.71 4.31
C LEU A 51 8.37 7.73 2.84
N TYR A 52 9.10 8.76 2.44
CA TYR A 52 9.73 8.79 1.13
C TYR A 52 10.96 7.89 1.11
N VAL A 53 11.05 7.10 0.06
CA VAL A 53 12.19 6.22 -0.24
C VAL A 53 13.02 6.87 -1.33
N LYS A 54 14.33 6.90 -1.13
CA LYS A 54 15.26 7.38 -2.13
C LYS A 54 15.59 6.24 -3.09
N PRO A 55 15.17 6.31 -4.37
CA PRO A 55 15.53 5.31 -5.36
C PRO A 55 17.06 5.33 -5.62
N VAL A 56 17.61 4.20 -6.03
CA VAL A 56 19.06 4.02 -6.24
C VAL A 56 19.44 4.27 -7.69
N THR A 57 18.66 3.72 -8.60
CA THR A 57 18.97 3.68 -10.05
C THR A 57 18.12 4.64 -10.84
N SER A 58 16.84 4.74 -10.48
CA SER A 58 15.85 5.47 -11.28
C SER A 58 15.65 6.90 -10.80
N SER A 59 15.29 7.78 -11.73
CA SER A 59 14.87 9.15 -11.44
C SER A 59 13.36 9.29 -11.52
N ILE A 60 12.84 10.30 -10.81
CA ILE A 60 11.42 10.66 -10.90
C ILE A 60 11.17 11.38 -12.23
N SER A 61 10.30 10.82 -13.06
CA SER A 61 9.86 11.42 -14.31
C SER A 61 8.82 12.53 -14.07
N ALA A 62 8.60 13.39 -15.05
CA ALA A 62 7.48 14.36 -14.99
C ALA A 62 6.14 13.63 -14.86
N TYR A 63 5.92 12.55 -15.61
CA TYR A 63 4.74 11.71 -15.52
C TYR A 63 4.53 11.16 -14.10
N CYS A 64 5.59 10.64 -13.46
CA CYS A 64 5.53 10.14 -12.10
C CYS A 64 5.12 11.25 -11.11
N THR A 65 5.68 12.45 -11.26
CA THR A 65 5.29 13.61 -10.43
C THR A 65 3.85 14.01 -10.67
N ASP A 66 3.40 14.06 -11.92
CA ASP A 66 2.01 14.42 -12.26
C ASP A 66 1.01 13.40 -11.69
N LEU A 67 1.37 12.12 -11.68
CA LEU A 67 0.53 11.03 -11.18
C LEU A 67 0.47 11.00 -9.65
N THR A 68 1.63 11.01 -8.99
CA THR A 68 1.75 10.75 -7.54
C THR A 68 1.87 12.02 -6.69
N GLY A 69 2.21 13.15 -7.32
CA GLY A 69 2.59 14.38 -6.63
C GLY A 69 4.01 14.36 -6.05
N ILE A 70 4.73 13.22 -6.14
CA ILE A 70 6.07 13.07 -5.57
C ILE A 70 7.10 13.70 -6.49
N THR A 71 7.90 14.61 -5.94
CA THR A 71 8.93 15.33 -6.69
C THR A 71 10.33 14.73 -6.49
N PRO A 72 11.30 15.02 -7.40
CA PRO A 72 12.70 14.67 -7.16
C PRO A 72 13.27 15.23 -5.86
N SER A 73 12.72 16.34 -5.36
CA SER A 73 13.14 16.95 -4.08
C SER A 73 12.69 16.11 -2.87
N ASP A 74 11.51 15.50 -2.94
CA ASP A 74 10.96 14.71 -1.84
C ASP A 74 11.78 13.43 -1.64
N VAL A 75 12.04 12.69 -2.72
CA VAL A 75 12.84 11.46 -2.65
C VAL A 75 14.30 11.72 -2.28
N ARG A 76 14.87 12.88 -2.65
CA ARG A 76 16.23 13.27 -2.22
C ARG A 76 16.34 13.43 -0.71
N ARG A 77 15.27 13.88 -0.06
CA ARG A 77 15.18 14.00 1.40
C ARG A 77 14.76 12.69 2.07
N GLY A 78 14.31 11.73 1.28
CA GLY A 78 13.97 10.39 1.73
C GLY A 78 15.19 9.58 2.17
N GLN A 79 14.91 8.45 2.78
CA GLN A 79 15.93 7.48 3.19
C GLN A 79 15.98 6.31 2.21
N THR A 80 17.11 5.61 2.17
CA THR A 80 17.20 4.37 1.37
C THR A 80 16.33 3.26 1.97
N LEU A 81 15.91 2.31 1.15
CA LEU A 81 15.04 1.22 1.58
C LEU A 81 15.61 0.42 2.78
N PRO A 82 16.94 0.11 2.87
CA PRO A 82 17.50 -0.55 4.06
C PRO A 82 17.33 0.24 5.36
N ILE A 83 17.44 1.56 5.30
CA ILE A 83 17.21 2.42 6.48
C ILE A 83 15.75 2.41 6.88
N ILE A 84 14.84 2.50 5.90
CA ILE A 84 13.39 2.40 6.13
C ILE A 84 13.02 1.05 6.71
N SER A 85 13.54 -0.05 6.16
CA SER A 85 13.34 -1.40 6.67
C SER A 85 13.73 -1.48 8.16
N SER A 86 14.93 -1.10 8.50
CA SER A 86 15.41 -1.10 9.89
C SER A 86 14.52 -0.25 10.80
N ARG A 87 14.08 0.92 10.34
CA ARG A 87 13.17 1.80 11.08
C ARG A 87 11.82 1.15 11.33
N MET A 88 11.21 0.55 10.30
CA MET A 88 9.91 -0.12 10.38
C MET A 88 9.97 -1.35 11.31
N ILE A 89 11.06 -2.13 11.26
CA ILE A 89 11.30 -3.25 12.18
C ILE A 89 11.38 -2.75 13.63
N ASN A 90 12.13 -1.68 13.89
CA ASN A 90 12.25 -1.09 15.22
C ASN A 90 10.91 -0.52 15.74
N MET A 91 10.02 -0.09 14.87
CA MET A 91 8.65 0.30 15.20
C MET A 91 7.74 -0.91 15.49
N GLY A 92 8.23 -2.13 15.32
CA GLY A 92 7.46 -3.36 15.56
C GLY A 92 6.40 -3.65 14.50
N ILE A 93 6.53 -3.10 13.31
CA ILE A 93 5.53 -3.24 12.24
C ILE A 93 5.32 -4.71 11.86
N LYS A 94 6.38 -5.50 11.83
CA LYS A 94 6.35 -6.94 11.44
C LYS A 94 5.44 -7.81 12.32
N GLN A 95 5.07 -7.35 13.51
CA GLN A 95 4.18 -8.11 14.40
C GLN A 95 2.71 -8.14 13.95
N TYR A 96 2.31 -7.23 13.07
CA TYR A 96 0.93 -7.13 12.59
C TYR A 96 0.73 -7.96 11.32
N VAL A 97 -0.46 -8.53 11.15
CA VAL A 97 -0.91 -9.00 9.83
C VAL A 97 -0.93 -7.80 8.90
N SER A 98 -0.39 -7.96 7.69
CA SER A 98 -0.35 -6.89 6.69
C SER A 98 -1.53 -7.00 5.72
N ALA A 99 -1.95 -5.88 5.14
CA ALA A 99 -2.92 -5.86 4.05
C ALA A 99 -2.53 -4.81 3.01
N CYS A 100 -2.76 -5.09 1.72
CA CYS A 100 -2.55 -4.16 0.62
C CYS A 100 -3.58 -4.38 -0.48
N TYR A 101 -3.68 -3.44 -1.43
CA TYR A 101 -4.56 -3.56 -2.57
C TYR A 101 -3.79 -3.93 -3.84
N GLY A 102 -3.61 -5.22 -4.09
CA GLY A 102 -2.87 -5.72 -5.26
C GLY A 102 -1.54 -6.38 -4.89
N ASP A 103 -0.50 -6.08 -5.65
CA ASP A 103 0.76 -6.83 -5.63
C ASP A 103 1.88 -6.14 -4.80
N ASP A 104 1.54 -5.14 -3.97
CA ASP A 104 2.53 -4.36 -3.20
C ASP A 104 3.36 -5.22 -2.25
N TRP A 105 2.76 -6.28 -1.67
CA TRP A 105 3.52 -7.18 -0.81
C TRP A 105 4.63 -7.90 -1.58
N ASP A 106 4.34 -8.36 -2.79
CA ASP A 106 5.34 -9.00 -3.66
C ASP A 106 6.38 -8.00 -4.14
N CYS A 107 5.96 -6.77 -4.43
CA CYS A 107 6.83 -5.67 -4.82
C CYS A 107 7.85 -5.36 -3.73
N ILE A 108 7.41 -5.05 -2.51
CA ILE A 108 8.31 -4.72 -1.39
C ILE A 108 9.23 -5.89 -1.02
N SER A 109 8.74 -7.13 -1.11
CA SER A 109 9.54 -8.33 -0.85
C SER A 109 10.70 -8.45 -1.83
N LYS A 110 10.46 -8.24 -3.13
CA LYS A 110 11.50 -8.23 -4.17
C LYS A 110 12.49 -7.10 -3.98
N GLU A 111 12.00 -5.89 -3.70
CA GLU A 111 12.84 -4.72 -3.48
C GLU A 111 13.74 -4.88 -2.24
N CYS A 112 13.22 -5.43 -1.13
CA CYS A 112 14.03 -5.74 0.05
C CYS A 112 15.13 -6.77 -0.26
N ALA A 113 14.79 -7.82 -1.01
CA ALA A 113 15.77 -8.82 -1.43
C ALA A 113 16.86 -8.21 -2.33
N TYR A 114 16.48 -7.37 -3.30
CA TYR A 114 17.40 -6.67 -4.18
C TYR A 114 18.31 -5.70 -3.41
N ALA A 115 17.76 -4.94 -2.47
CA ALA A 115 18.47 -3.99 -1.63
C ALA A 115 19.27 -4.67 -0.50
N ASN A 116 19.23 -6.00 -0.39
CA ASN A 116 19.84 -6.79 0.67
C ASN A 116 19.49 -6.27 2.08
N CYS A 117 18.21 -6.06 2.32
CA CYS A 117 17.67 -5.66 3.61
C CYS A 117 16.56 -6.59 4.07
N ASP A 118 16.28 -6.57 5.37
CA ASP A 118 15.25 -7.43 5.96
C ASP A 118 13.85 -6.98 5.55
N MET A 119 12.95 -7.95 5.30
CA MET A 119 11.54 -7.71 5.10
C MET A 119 10.91 -7.24 6.42
N PHE A 120 10.33 -6.04 6.41
CA PHE A 120 9.74 -5.42 7.61
C PHE A 120 8.23 -5.68 7.76
N LEU A 121 7.57 -6.24 6.75
CA LEU A 121 6.18 -6.66 6.82
C LEU A 121 6.07 -8.12 7.25
N SER A 122 4.90 -8.52 7.72
CA SER A 122 4.60 -9.90 8.05
C SER A 122 4.51 -10.77 6.79
N ASP A 123 4.91 -12.04 6.89
CA ASP A 123 4.66 -13.04 5.85
C ASP A 123 3.17 -13.41 5.75
N GLU A 124 2.40 -13.11 6.80
CA GLU A 124 0.94 -13.23 6.79
C GLU A 124 0.34 -11.92 6.27
N TYR A 125 -0.26 -11.97 5.08
CA TYR A 125 -0.87 -10.78 4.50
C TYR A 125 -2.22 -11.06 3.81
N ILE A 126 -2.98 -10.01 3.61
CA ILE A 126 -4.30 -10.00 2.98
C ILE A 126 -4.21 -9.16 1.71
N ASN A 127 -4.47 -9.76 0.56
CA ASN A 127 -4.66 -9.01 -0.68
C ASN A 127 -6.14 -8.58 -0.79
N VAL A 128 -6.39 -7.30 -0.52
CA VAL A 128 -7.75 -6.74 -0.51
C VAL A 128 -8.37 -6.71 -1.91
N ALA A 129 -7.56 -6.59 -2.97
CA ALA A 129 -8.04 -6.67 -4.34
C ALA A 129 -8.63 -8.06 -4.64
N THR A 130 -8.03 -9.14 -4.10
CA THR A 130 -8.58 -10.49 -4.22
C THR A 130 -9.91 -10.62 -3.49
N LEU A 131 -10.04 -10.07 -2.28
CA LEU A 131 -11.31 -10.02 -1.56
C LEU A 131 -12.38 -9.24 -2.34
N THR A 132 -11.98 -8.13 -2.95
CA THR A 132 -12.87 -7.31 -3.79
C THR A 132 -13.38 -8.10 -5.00
N LYS A 133 -12.52 -8.86 -5.68
CA LYS A 133 -12.95 -9.74 -6.78
C LYS A 133 -14.00 -10.76 -6.33
N LEU A 134 -13.78 -11.39 -5.19
CA LEU A 134 -14.73 -12.33 -4.62
C LEU A 134 -16.05 -11.65 -4.28
N ALA A 135 -16.00 -10.45 -3.70
CA ALA A 135 -17.17 -9.66 -3.36
C ALA A 135 -18.03 -9.33 -4.59
N PHE A 136 -17.39 -8.92 -5.68
CA PHE A 136 -18.08 -8.56 -6.94
C PHE A 136 -18.33 -9.75 -7.87
N ASN A 137 -17.99 -10.98 -7.48
CA ASN A 137 -18.01 -12.15 -8.36
C ASN A 137 -17.34 -11.86 -9.72
N SER A 138 -16.20 -11.17 -9.68
CA SER A 138 -15.48 -10.66 -10.85
C SER A 138 -14.16 -11.39 -11.07
N TYR A 139 -13.88 -11.76 -12.32
CA TYR A 139 -12.54 -12.26 -12.71
C TYR A 139 -11.55 -11.14 -13.03
N LYS A 140 -12.03 -9.90 -13.21
CA LYS A 140 -11.19 -8.75 -13.54
C LYS A 140 -10.81 -7.98 -12.29
N ASN A 141 -9.63 -7.38 -12.33
CA ASN A 141 -9.22 -6.43 -11.30
C ASN A 141 -10.16 -5.21 -11.32
N VAL A 142 -10.57 -4.79 -10.15
CA VAL A 142 -11.30 -3.55 -9.94
C VAL A 142 -10.30 -2.55 -9.36
N GLY A 143 -10.19 -1.35 -9.91
CA GLY A 143 -9.32 -0.32 -9.34
C GLY A 143 -9.79 0.06 -7.92
N LEU A 144 -8.85 0.43 -7.05
CA LEU A 144 -9.11 0.71 -5.64
C LEU A 144 -10.23 1.75 -5.45
N ARG A 145 -10.15 2.89 -6.13
CA ARG A 145 -11.17 3.94 -6.04
C ARG A 145 -12.56 3.43 -6.37
N ARG A 146 -12.69 2.71 -7.49
CA ARG A 146 -13.96 2.13 -7.88
C ARG A 146 -14.48 1.11 -6.85
N ALA A 147 -13.58 0.32 -6.26
CA ALA A 147 -13.96 -0.61 -5.20
C ALA A 147 -14.50 0.13 -3.97
N VAL A 148 -13.80 1.15 -3.50
CA VAL A 148 -14.22 2.02 -2.38
C VAL A 148 -15.61 2.60 -2.63
N GLU A 149 -15.82 3.25 -3.79
CA GLU A 149 -17.09 3.87 -4.16
C GLU A 149 -18.23 2.84 -4.30
N SER A 150 -17.93 1.64 -4.83
CA SER A 150 -18.93 0.57 -4.98
C SER A 150 -19.38 -0.03 -3.66
N PHE A 151 -18.57 0.11 -2.59
CA PHE A 151 -18.97 -0.23 -1.22
C PHE A 151 -19.70 0.91 -0.49
N GLY A 152 -20.06 1.99 -1.22
CA GLY A 152 -20.76 3.15 -0.65
C GLY A 152 -19.89 4.05 0.20
N LEU A 153 -18.57 3.89 0.10
CA LEU A 153 -17.60 4.73 0.81
C LEU A 153 -17.22 5.94 -0.06
N THR A 154 -16.87 7.03 0.59
CA THR A 154 -16.34 8.22 -0.09
C THR A 154 -14.83 8.13 -0.13
N TRP A 155 -14.23 8.42 -1.29
CA TRP A 155 -12.78 8.53 -1.42
C TRP A 155 -12.24 9.70 -0.59
N GLU A 156 -11.16 9.47 0.14
CA GLU A 156 -10.51 10.46 0.98
C GLU A 156 -9.11 10.77 0.44
N GLY A 157 -8.75 12.04 0.39
CA GLY A 157 -7.42 12.52 0.05
C GLY A 157 -7.03 12.41 -1.42
N GLN A 158 -5.72 12.44 -1.67
CA GLN A 158 -5.14 12.39 -3.00
C GLN A 158 -5.00 10.93 -3.45
N GLU A 159 -5.50 10.61 -4.63
CA GLU A 159 -5.24 9.33 -5.31
C GLU A 159 -3.77 9.27 -5.74
N HIS A 160 -3.20 8.09 -5.74
CA HIS A 160 -1.77 7.87 -5.97
C HIS A 160 -0.86 8.57 -4.93
N SER A 161 -1.29 8.55 -3.70
CA SER A 161 -0.47 8.89 -2.53
C SER A 161 -0.55 7.71 -1.56
N ALA A 162 0.56 7.03 -1.34
CA ALA A 162 0.58 5.73 -0.66
C ALA A 162 -0.12 5.74 0.71
N ASP A 163 -0.03 6.82 1.48
CA ASP A 163 -0.73 6.93 2.77
C ASP A 163 -2.25 7.08 2.62
N TRP A 164 -2.71 7.79 1.59
CA TRP A 164 -4.14 7.91 1.30
C TRP A 164 -4.69 6.63 0.67
N ASP A 165 -3.94 5.96 -0.20
CA ASP A 165 -4.36 4.72 -0.82
C ASP A 165 -4.42 3.59 0.22
N ALA A 166 -3.45 3.52 1.15
CA ALA A 166 -3.51 2.65 2.32
C ALA A 166 -4.73 2.98 3.23
N TRP A 167 -5.04 4.27 3.42
CA TRP A 167 -6.19 4.70 4.23
C TRP A 167 -7.52 4.30 3.60
N ASN A 168 -7.69 4.48 2.30
CA ASN A 168 -8.88 4.07 1.58
C ASN A 168 -9.00 2.54 1.50
N THR A 169 -7.90 1.83 1.31
CA THR A 169 -7.85 0.36 1.38
C THR A 169 -8.28 -0.15 2.75
N ALA A 170 -7.83 0.50 3.82
CA ALA A 170 -8.27 0.17 5.19
C ALA A 170 -9.78 0.41 5.39
N GLY A 171 -10.32 1.50 4.84
CA GLY A 171 -11.76 1.76 4.86
C GLY A 171 -12.57 0.68 4.15
N LEU A 172 -12.12 0.29 2.96
CA LEU A 172 -12.72 -0.81 2.19
C LEU A 172 -12.67 -2.14 2.95
N LEU A 173 -11.49 -2.51 3.49
CA LEU A 173 -11.32 -3.71 4.30
C LEU A 173 -12.22 -3.68 5.54
N GLY A 174 -12.31 -2.53 6.22
CA GLY A 174 -13.21 -2.34 7.37
C GLY A 174 -14.67 -2.57 7.01
N ALA A 175 -15.15 -2.02 5.90
CA ALA A 175 -16.50 -2.25 5.41
C ALA A 175 -16.75 -3.74 5.12
N MET A 176 -15.79 -4.44 4.53
CA MET A 176 -15.89 -5.88 4.29
C MET A 176 -15.94 -6.71 5.58
N LEU A 177 -15.24 -6.30 6.63
CA LEU A 177 -15.16 -7.05 7.89
C LEU A 177 -16.34 -6.78 8.83
N THR A 178 -16.92 -5.59 8.79
CA THR A 178 -17.92 -5.13 9.75
C THR A 178 -19.34 -5.12 9.22
N SER A 179 -19.53 -5.09 7.89
CA SER A 179 -20.86 -5.10 7.26
C SER A 179 -21.20 -6.47 6.65
N ASP A 180 -22.50 -6.73 6.52
CA ASP A 180 -23.01 -7.86 5.73
C ASP A 180 -22.95 -7.48 4.22
N TRP A 181 -21.71 -7.28 3.72
CA TRP A 181 -21.42 -6.80 2.38
C TRP A 181 -22.05 -7.65 1.27
N ARG A 182 -22.39 -8.92 1.58
CA ARG A 182 -23.11 -9.82 0.65
C ARG A 182 -24.48 -9.27 0.26
N LYS A 183 -25.08 -8.46 1.13
CA LYS A 183 -26.34 -7.77 0.85
C LYS A 183 -26.18 -6.47 0.07
N LEU A 184 -24.97 -5.93 0.00
CA LEU A 184 -24.68 -4.67 -0.70
C LEU A 184 -24.30 -4.88 -2.16
N VAL A 185 -23.87 -6.08 -2.54
CA VAL A 185 -23.26 -6.38 -3.84
C VAL A 185 -24.12 -7.34 -4.68
N LEU A 186 -25.19 -7.89 -4.13
CA LEU A 186 -26.22 -8.69 -4.81
C LEU A 186 -27.44 -7.84 -5.11
#